data_e3ffa06343234178915140a1e2a187dd
#
_entry.id   e3ffa06343234178915140a1e2a187dd
#
_cell.length_a   1.000
_cell.length_b   1.000
_cell.length_c   1.000
_cell.angle_alpha   90.00
_cell.angle_beta   90.00
_cell.angle_gamma   90.00
#
_symmetry.space_group_name_H-M   'P 1'
#
loop_
_entity.id
_entity.type
_entity.pdbx_description
1 polymer ?
#
loop_
_entity_poly.entity_id
_entity_poly.type
_entity_poly.pdbx_seq_one_letter_code
_entity_poly.pdbx_strand_id
1 'polypeptide(L)'
;CFHLFNDYSGSPKVLKIVLEGLLKKGYQINLITSTGGALDELLYYKNLSKHSYPYRFSNNPIVTMLRYYMVQLYTFILTFRWLFYKDVTFYINTLLPVGPALAGRIMGKRVVYHYHENAFVKGTFYKVLATIMQKLAHKIICVSEYQASFLQQKKCVITVPNALPQNFVNRLTPNFQAAFKRKHILMLGSLKLYKSPLEFI
;
A
#
# COMPACT_ATOMS: atom_id res chain seq x y z
N CYS A 1 4.91 -6.02 8.26
CA CYS A 1 4.32 -5.16 7.23
C CYS A 1 5.41 -4.74 6.23
N PHE A 2 5.09 -4.79 4.94
CA PHE A 2 6.06 -4.51 3.86
C PHE A 2 5.49 -3.45 2.92
N HIS A 3 6.30 -2.42 2.65
CA HIS A 3 6.00 -1.37 1.70
C HIS A 3 7.27 -0.94 0.98
N LEU A 4 7.26 -0.85 -0.36
CA LEU A 4 8.50 -0.66 -1.12
C LEU A 4 9.12 0.72 -0.89
N PHE A 5 8.33 1.78 -1.02
CA PHE A 5 8.82 3.15 -1.05
C PHE A 5 8.04 4.07 -0.12
N ASN A 6 8.69 4.53 0.94
CA ASN A 6 8.09 5.41 1.93
C ASN A 6 8.28 6.88 1.52
N ASP A 7 7.20 7.49 1.08
CA ASP A 7 7.09 8.92 0.75
C ASP A 7 5.79 9.51 1.33
N TYR A 8 5.41 10.70 0.90
CA TYR A 8 4.14 11.33 1.29
C TYR A 8 3.01 11.15 0.26
N SER A 9 3.11 10.15 -0.61
CA SER A 9 2.05 9.80 -1.57
C SER A 9 0.86 9.10 -0.89
N GLY A 10 -0.15 8.72 -1.68
CA GLY A 10 -1.40 8.15 -1.16
C GLY A 10 -1.23 6.83 -0.41
N SER A 11 -0.52 5.86 -0.99
CA SER A 11 -0.43 4.52 -0.40
C SER A 11 0.32 4.45 0.94
N PRO A 12 1.44 5.16 1.19
CA PRO A 12 2.03 5.25 2.52
C PRO A 12 1.11 5.95 3.53
N LYS A 13 0.39 6.99 3.12
CA LYS A 13 -0.56 7.70 4.02
C LYS A 13 -1.72 6.80 4.45
N VAL A 14 -2.28 6.04 3.54
CA VAL A 14 -3.33 5.06 3.88
C VAL A 14 -2.76 3.96 4.78
N LEU A 15 -1.58 3.44 4.46
CA LEU A 15 -0.90 2.45 5.29
C LEU A 15 -0.64 2.99 6.70
N LYS A 16 -0.23 4.25 6.84
CA LYS A 16 -0.04 4.89 8.15
C LYS A 16 -1.30 4.81 9.00
N ILE A 17 -2.48 5.15 8.43
CA ILE A 17 -3.76 5.09 9.15
C ILE A 17 -4.06 3.65 9.62
N VAL A 18 -3.84 2.66 8.76
CA VAL A 18 -4.05 1.24 9.10
C VAL A 18 -3.12 0.79 10.22
N LEU A 19 -1.81 1.10 10.09
CA LEU A 19 -0.82 0.72 11.09
C LEU A 19 -1.07 1.41 12.43
N GLU A 20 -1.43 2.69 12.42
CA GLU A 20 -1.78 3.43 13.64
C GLU A 20 -2.96 2.78 14.37
N GLY A 21 -4.00 2.37 13.63
CA GLY A 21 -5.13 1.64 14.18
C GLY A 21 -4.76 0.29 14.80
N LEU A 22 -3.84 -0.45 14.17
CA LEU A 22 -3.34 -1.73 14.68
C LEU A 22 -2.45 -1.52 15.92
N LEU A 23 -1.58 -0.52 15.90
CA LEU A 23 -0.68 -0.19 17.02
C LEU A 23 -1.49 0.22 18.27
N LYS A 24 -2.54 1.01 18.11
CA LYS A 24 -3.47 1.39 19.20
C LYS A 24 -4.24 0.17 19.77
N LYS A 25 -4.43 -0.86 18.96
CA LYS A 25 -5.02 -2.15 19.41
C LYS A 25 -4.00 -3.10 20.04
N GLY A 26 -2.74 -2.68 20.21
CA GLY A 26 -1.69 -3.46 20.87
C GLY A 26 -0.94 -4.46 19.98
N TYR A 27 -1.16 -4.46 18.66
CA TYR A 27 -0.41 -5.33 17.77
C TYR A 27 1.07 -4.93 17.74
N GLN A 28 1.96 -5.93 17.74
CA GLN A 28 3.38 -5.74 17.47
C GLN A 28 3.62 -5.68 15.97
N ILE A 29 4.24 -4.62 15.50
CA ILE A 29 4.45 -4.40 14.07
C ILE A 29 5.93 -4.30 13.73
N ASN A 30 6.39 -5.14 12.79
CA ASN A 30 7.67 -5.01 12.13
C ASN A 30 7.42 -4.39 10.75
N LEU A 31 7.79 -3.13 10.57
CA LEU A 31 7.65 -2.38 9.33
C LEU A 31 8.95 -2.44 8.52
N ILE A 32 8.88 -2.98 7.31
CA ILE A 32 9.99 -3.06 6.37
C ILE A 32 9.68 -2.16 5.17
N THR A 33 10.45 -1.10 5.00
CA THR A 33 10.23 -0.08 3.96
C THR A 33 11.49 0.74 3.70
N SER A 34 11.50 1.59 2.68
CA SER A 34 12.59 2.54 2.48
C SER A 34 12.61 3.64 3.56
N THR A 35 13.71 4.39 3.60
CA THR A 35 13.89 5.53 4.50
C THR A 35 13.06 6.74 4.08
N GLY A 36 12.62 7.55 5.05
CA GLY A 36 11.87 8.80 4.85
C GLY A 36 10.35 8.60 4.72
N GLY A 37 9.58 9.68 4.65
CA GLY A 37 8.17 9.70 4.35
C GLY A 37 7.21 9.50 5.52
N ALA A 38 5.92 9.33 5.19
CA ALA A 38 4.81 9.39 6.13
C ALA A 38 4.83 8.29 7.21
N LEU A 39 5.44 7.14 6.94
CA LEU A 39 5.47 6.02 7.88
C LEU A 39 6.47 6.26 9.03
N ASP A 40 7.43 7.18 8.88
CA ASP A 40 8.37 7.51 9.93
C ASP A 40 7.70 8.25 11.08
N GLU A 41 6.57 8.88 10.82
CA GLU A 41 5.76 9.52 11.86
C GLU A 41 5.16 8.53 12.88
N LEU A 42 5.24 7.21 12.62
CA LEU A 42 4.78 6.17 13.55
C LEU A 42 5.87 5.69 14.53
N LEU A 43 7.12 6.14 14.38
CA LEU A 43 8.25 5.61 15.16
C LEU A 43 8.18 5.90 16.67
N TYR A 44 7.27 6.75 17.11
CA TYR A 44 7.04 6.99 18.54
C TYR A 44 6.29 5.85 19.24
N TYR A 45 5.64 4.93 18.48
CA TYR A 45 4.97 3.77 19.07
C TYR A 45 6.00 2.73 19.51
N LYS A 46 5.97 2.34 20.78
CA LYS A 46 6.89 1.33 21.36
C LYS A 46 6.73 -0.07 20.79
N ASN A 47 5.55 -0.40 20.28
CA ASN A 47 5.22 -1.68 19.65
C ASN A 47 5.43 -1.68 18.12
N LEU A 48 6.19 -0.71 17.59
CA LEU A 48 6.63 -0.65 16.20
C LEU A 48 8.16 -0.78 16.12
N SER A 49 8.63 -1.76 15.36
CA SER A 49 10.03 -1.86 14.92
C SER A 49 10.13 -1.59 13.43
N LYS A 50 11.06 -0.73 13.00
CA LYS A 50 11.28 -0.42 11.58
C LYS A 50 12.62 -0.94 11.10
N HIS A 51 12.61 -1.65 9.96
CA HIS A 51 13.78 -2.01 9.18
C HIS A 51 13.76 -1.23 7.87
N SER A 52 14.78 -0.43 7.64
CA SER A 52 14.87 0.41 6.45
C SER A 52 15.95 -0.09 5.50
N TYR A 53 15.70 0.13 4.20
CA TYR A 53 16.67 -0.10 3.14
C TYR A 53 16.73 1.13 2.21
N PRO A 54 17.87 1.40 1.56
CA PRO A 54 17.99 2.48 0.60
C PRO A 54 17.30 2.06 -0.71
N TYR A 55 16.18 2.71 -1.03
CA TYR A 55 15.51 2.56 -2.32
C TYR A 55 15.12 3.94 -2.85
N ARG A 56 15.55 4.24 -4.08
CA ARG A 56 15.19 5.47 -4.79
C ARG A 56 14.95 5.15 -6.26
N PHE A 57 13.97 5.81 -6.85
CA PHE A 57 13.77 5.80 -8.29
C PHE A 57 14.96 6.48 -9.00
N SER A 58 15.27 6.01 -10.18
CA SER A 58 16.27 6.60 -11.08
C SER A 58 15.57 7.04 -12.36
N ASN A 59 16.11 8.07 -13.00
CA ASN A 59 15.65 8.46 -14.35
C ASN A 59 15.95 7.37 -15.40
N ASN A 60 16.90 6.47 -15.12
CA ASN A 60 17.17 5.31 -15.96
C ASN A 60 16.28 4.14 -15.52
N PRO A 61 15.39 3.63 -16.38
CA PRO A 61 14.47 2.53 -16.04
C PRO A 61 15.20 1.23 -15.73
N ILE A 62 16.34 0.94 -16.37
CA ILE A 62 17.15 -0.27 -16.11
C ILE A 62 17.71 -0.24 -14.68
N VAL A 63 18.25 0.91 -14.27
CA VAL A 63 18.78 1.09 -12.90
C VAL A 63 17.65 0.96 -11.87
N THR A 64 16.50 1.52 -12.15
CA THR A 64 15.31 1.38 -11.27
C THR A 64 14.88 -0.07 -11.14
N MET A 65 14.85 -0.81 -12.25
CA MET A 65 14.49 -2.22 -12.27
C MET A 65 15.51 -3.07 -11.51
N LEU A 66 16.81 -2.84 -11.71
CA LEU A 66 17.86 -3.54 -10.98
C LEU A 66 17.77 -3.29 -9.46
N ARG A 67 17.60 -2.04 -9.04
CA ARG A 67 17.37 -1.68 -7.63
C ARG A 67 16.13 -2.37 -7.06
N TYR A 68 15.06 -2.43 -7.85
CA TYR A 68 13.84 -3.13 -7.46
C TYR A 68 14.11 -4.61 -7.18
N TYR A 69 14.77 -5.33 -8.10
CA TYR A 69 15.10 -6.74 -7.90
C TYR A 69 16.03 -6.98 -6.70
N MET A 70 17.03 -6.11 -6.51
CA MET A 70 17.93 -6.22 -5.35
C MET A 70 17.15 -6.06 -4.03
N VAL A 71 16.20 -5.13 -3.97
CA VAL A 71 15.35 -4.97 -2.78
C VAL A 71 14.41 -6.16 -2.59
N GLN A 72 13.87 -6.73 -3.68
CA GLN A 72 13.02 -7.93 -3.56
C GLN A 72 13.84 -9.12 -3.00
N LEU A 73 15.05 -9.33 -3.49
CA LEU A 73 15.95 -10.39 -3.00
C LEU A 73 16.33 -10.13 -1.52
N TYR A 74 16.72 -8.90 -1.19
CA TYR A 74 17.06 -8.52 0.18
C TYR A 74 15.88 -8.76 1.13
N THR A 75 14.71 -8.28 0.80
CA THR A 75 13.51 -8.43 1.65
C THR A 75 13.01 -9.86 1.69
N PHE A 76 13.18 -10.65 0.63
CA PHE A 76 12.93 -12.09 0.62
C PHE A 76 13.79 -12.79 1.66
N ILE A 77 15.12 -12.59 1.65
CA ILE A 77 16.05 -13.19 2.60
C ILE A 77 15.78 -12.70 4.03
N LEU A 78 15.64 -11.39 4.23
CA LEU A 78 15.36 -10.80 5.53
C LEU A 78 14.11 -11.40 6.19
N THR A 79 13.14 -11.77 5.38
CA THR A 79 11.84 -12.27 5.83
C THR A 79 11.94 -13.63 6.51
N PHE A 80 12.94 -14.46 6.21
CA PHE A 80 13.12 -15.75 6.85
C PHE A 80 13.43 -15.69 8.35
N ARG A 81 13.79 -14.52 8.88
CA ARG A 81 13.92 -14.31 10.34
C ARG A 81 12.64 -14.65 11.12
N TRP A 82 11.47 -14.63 10.47
CA TRP A 82 10.18 -15.00 11.07
C TRP A 82 9.76 -16.45 10.83
N LEU A 83 10.65 -17.29 10.31
CA LEU A 83 10.35 -18.70 10.00
C LEU A 83 9.74 -19.45 11.20
N PHE A 84 10.35 -19.32 12.36
CA PHE A 84 9.95 -20.06 13.57
C PHE A 84 8.86 -19.38 14.39
N TYR A 85 8.42 -18.17 14.05
CA TYR A 85 7.35 -17.50 14.74
C TYR A 85 5.99 -17.97 14.22
N LYS A 86 5.10 -18.47 15.11
CA LYS A 86 3.80 -19.06 14.70
C LYS A 86 2.77 -18.01 14.29
N ASP A 87 2.59 -16.97 15.09
CA ASP A 87 1.50 -16.00 14.93
C ASP A 87 1.93 -14.75 14.16
N VAL A 88 2.46 -14.95 12.94
CA VAL A 88 2.90 -13.86 12.09
C VAL A 88 2.06 -13.77 10.83
N THR A 89 1.46 -12.60 10.60
CA THR A 89 0.79 -12.24 9.35
C THR A 89 1.67 -11.29 8.54
N PHE A 90 1.88 -11.60 7.29
CA PHE A 90 2.61 -10.78 6.33
C PHE A 90 1.63 -9.85 5.64
N TYR A 91 1.66 -8.58 6.03
CA TYR A 91 0.84 -7.53 5.43
C TYR A 91 1.66 -6.83 4.35
N ILE A 92 1.24 -6.99 3.10
CA ILE A 92 1.91 -6.48 1.90
C ILE A 92 1.11 -5.29 1.39
N ASN A 93 1.67 -4.10 1.50
CA ASN A 93 1.04 -2.89 0.99
C ASN A 93 1.48 -2.62 -0.44
N THR A 94 0.55 -2.47 -1.35
CA THR A 94 0.72 -2.38 -2.82
C THR A 94 1.11 -3.72 -3.48
N LEU A 95 1.27 -3.71 -4.81
CA LEU A 95 1.70 -4.90 -5.60
C LEU A 95 3.21 -5.14 -5.54
N LEU A 96 3.97 -4.12 -5.20
CA LEU A 96 5.41 -4.10 -5.46
C LEU A 96 6.24 -5.00 -4.53
N PRO A 97 5.92 -5.23 -3.23
CA PRO A 97 6.74 -6.08 -2.38
C PRO A 97 6.47 -7.58 -2.62
N VAL A 98 6.96 -8.13 -3.72
CA VAL A 98 6.77 -9.54 -4.10
C VAL A 98 7.68 -10.47 -3.30
N GLY A 99 8.93 -10.07 -3.05
CA GLY A 99 9.93 -10.88 -2.32
C GLY A 99 9.42 -11.36 -0.96
N PRO A 100 9.01 -10.49 -0.05
CA PRO A 100 8.49 -10.91 1.25
C PRO A 100 7.17 -11.69 1.16
N ALA A 101 6.33 -11.43 0.16
CA ALA A 101 5.12 -12.21 -0.05
C ALA A 101 5.42 -13.66 -0.45
N LEU A 102 6.39 -13.85 -1.35
CA LEU A 102 6.86 -15.17 -1.75
C LEU A 102 7.49 -15.93 -0.58
N ALA A 103 8.38 -15.28 0.17
CA ALA A 103 8.98 -15.89 1.37
C ALA A 103 7.92 -16.27 2.41
N GLY A 104 6.95 -15.38 2.66
CA GLY A 104 5.83 -15.66 3.55
C GLY A 104 5.03 -16.88 3.12
N ARG A 105 4.80 -17.04 1.82
CA ARG A 105 4.08 -18.18 1.27
C ARG A 105 4.87 -19.48 1.42
N ILE A 106 6.18 -19.45 1.14
CA ILE A 106 7.09 -20.60 1.32
C ILE A 106 7.14 -21.05 2.79
N MET A 107 7.16 -20.11 3.73
CA MET A 107 7.15 -20.38 5.16
C MET A 107 5.78 -20.78 5.73
N GLY A 108 4.74 -20.92 4.91
CA GLY A 108 3.37 -21.20 5.35
C GLY A 108 2.71 -20.07 6.15
N LYS A 109 3.23 -18.84 6.07
CA LYS A 109 2.68 -17.71 6.79
C LYS A 109 1.45 -17.13 6.08
N ARG A 110 0.54 -16.52 6.85
CA ARG A 110 -0.60 -15.81 6.28
C ARG A 110 -0.14 -14.56 5.57
N VAL A 111 -0.44 -14.45 4.26
CA VAL A 111 -0.11 -13.29 3.41
C VAL A 111 -1.38 -12.53 3.10
N VAL A 112 -1.42 -11.24 3.47
CA VAL A 112 -2.51 -10.32 3.22
C VAL A 112 -1.98 -9.19 2.35
N TYR A 113 -2.60 -8.97 1.20
CA TYR A 113 -2.29 -7.83 0.33
C TYR A 113 -3.29 -6.70 0.53
N HIS A 114 -2.79 -5.48 0.61
CA HIS A 114 -3.60 -4.26 0.49
C HIS A 114 -3.32 -3.64 -0.88
N TYR A 115 -4.28 -3.81 -1.78
CA TYR A 115 -4.15 -3.50 -3.19
C TYR A 115 -4.69 -2.11 -3.49
N HIS A 116 -3.79 -1.19 -3.86
CA HIS A 116 -4.10 0.23 -4.10
C HIS A 116 -4.10 0.60 -5.57
N GLU A 117 -3.27 -0.06 -6.39
CA GLU A 117 -3.11 0.25 -7.79
C GLU A 117 -4.10 -0.51 -8.67
N ASN A 118 -4.64 0.11 -9.70
CA ASN A 118 -5.29 -0.65 -10.76
C ASN A 118 -4.22 -1.16 -11.74
N ALA A 119 -3.77 -2.39 -11.52
CA ALA A 119 -2.75 -3.06 -12.32
C ALA A 119 -3.15 -3.20 -13.79
N PHE A 120 -4.44 -3.37 -14.05
CA PHE A 120 -4.96 -3.65 -15.39
C PHE A 120 -4.94 -2.42 -16.30
N VAL A 121 -4.90 -1.23 -15.71
CA VAL A 121 -4.76 0.05 -16.44
C VAL A 121 -3.29 0.47 -16.59
N LYS A 122 -2.42 0.08 -15.62
CA LYS A 122 -1.02 0.53 -15.58
C LYS A 122 -0.06 -0.17 -16.55
N GLY A 123 -0.45 -1.27 -17.17
CA GLY A 123 0.38 -1.98 -18.16
C GLY A 123 0.82 -3.39 -17.74
N THR A 124 1.55 -4.07 -18.65
CA THR A 124 1.85 -5.51 -18.56
C THR A 124 2.60 -5.90 -17.29
N PHE A 125 3.60 -5.12 -16.88
CA PHE A 125 4.35 -5.39 -15.65
C PHE A 125 3.43 -5.48 -14.42
N TYR A 126 2.53 -4.52 -14.26
CA TYR A 126 1.57 -4.52 -13.15
C TYR A 126 0.54 -5.66 -13.25
N LYS A 127 0.14 -6.07 -14.46
CA LYS A 127 -0.73 -7.24 -14.66
C LYS A 127 -0.05 -8.53 -14.18
N VAL A 128 1.23 -8.71 -14.49
CA VAL A 128 2.03 -9.83 -13.97
C VAL A 128 2.09 -9.81 -12.45
N LEU A 129 2.37 -8.67 -11.84
CA LEU A 129 2.39 -8.53 -10.39
C LEU A 129 1.02 -8.84 -9.76
N ALA A 130 -0.09 -8.41 -10.38
CA ALA A 130 -1.43 -8.74 -9.91
C ALA A 130 -1.76 -10.23 -9.99
N THR A 131 -1.25 -10.91 -11.02
CA THR A 131 -1.36 -12.37 -11.13
C THR A 131 -0.56 -13.07 -10.03
N ILE A 132 0.66 -12.63 -9.75
CA ILE A 132 1.49 -13.13 -8.66
C ILE A 132 0.80 -12.90 -7.31
N MET A 133 0.31 -11.68 -7.06
CA MET A 133 -0.45 -11.36 -5.85
C MET A 133 -1.61 -12.34 -5.63
N GLN A 134 -2.44 -12.58 -6.65
CA GLN A 134 -3.58 -13.49 -6.55
C GLN A 134 -3.17 -14.92 -6.18
N LYS A 135 -2.00 -15.39 -6.66
CA LYS A 135 -1.47 -16.72 -6.32
C LYS A 135 -0.89 -16.80 -4.91
N LEU A 136 -0.28 -15.72 -4.43
CA LEU A 136 0.41 -15.69 -3.14
C LEU A 136 -0.51 -15.29 -1.97
N ALA A 137 -1.56 -14.51 -2.23
CA ALA A 137 -2.41 -13.96 -1.19
C ALA A 137 -3.35 -14.99 -0.56
N HIS A 138 -3.49 -14.96 0.75
CA HIS A 138 -4.59 -15.60 1.48
C HIS A 138 -5.81 -14.66 1.56
N LYS A 139 -5.57 -13.34 1.59
CA LYS A 139 -6.57 -12.29 1.51
C LYS A 139 -6.04 -11.11 0.71
N ILE A 140 -6.94 -10.49 -0.07
CA ILE A 140 -6.67 -9.26 -0.82
C ILE A 140 -7.69 -8.23 -0.38
N ILE A 141 -7.20 -7.12 0.16
CA ILE A 141 -8.00 -5.96 0.52
C ILE A 141 -7.94 -5.00 -0.67
N CYS A 142 -9.05 -4.78 -1.35
CA CYS A 142 -9.20 -3.80 -2.42
C CYS A 142 -9.80 -2.51 -1.89
N VAL A 143 -9.37 -1.37 -2.40
CA VAL A 143 -9.86 -0.06 -1.96
C VAL A 143 -11.16 0.37 -2.66
N SER A 144 -11.64 -0.40 -3.65
CA SER A 144 -12.92 -0.18 -4.33
C SER A 144 -13.44 -1.45 -5.00
N GLU A 145 -14.76 -1.54 -5.19
CA GLU A 145 -15.42 -2.60 -5.95
C GLU A 145 -14.95 -2.64 -7.42
N TYR A 146 -14.76 -1.48 -8.02
CA TYR A 146 -14.21 -1.36 -9.37
C TYR A 146 -12.84 -2.05 -9.48
N GLN A 147 -11.96 -1.83 -8.51
CA GLN A 147 -10.66 -2.49 -8.50
C GLN A 147 -10.78 -4.01 -8.26
N ALA A 148 -11.67 -4.41 -7.37
CA ALA A 148 -11.95 -5.81 -7.08
C ALA A 148 -12.54 -6.55 -8.28
N SER A 149 -13.29 -5.87 -9.17
CA SER A 149 -13.93 -6.47 -10.33
C SER A 149 -12.94 -7.09 -11.33
N PHE A 150 -11.72 -6.57 -11.42
CA PHE A 150 -10.66 -7.09 -12.29
C PHE A 150 -9.96 -8.35 -11.77
N LEU A 151 -10.13 -8.70 -10.49
CA LEU A 151 -9.50 -9.88 -9.92
C LEU A 151 -10.31 -11.14 -10.19
N GLN A 152 -9.62 -12.24 -10.50
CA GLN A 152 -10.26 -13.54 -10.82
C GLN A 152 -10.66 -14.31 -9.56
N GLN A 153 -9.82 -14.28 -8.51
CA GLN A 153 -10.02 -15.04 -7.27
C GLN A 153 -10.91 -14.29 -6.26
N LYS A 154 -12.21 -14.21 -6.54
CA LYS A 154 -13.16 -13.46 -5.70
C LYS A 154 -13.26 -13.92 -4.24
N LYS A 155 -13.05 -15.22 -3.96
CA LYS A 155 -13.19 -15.80 -2.60
C LYS A 155 -12.22 -15.23 -1.57
N CYS A 156 -11.05 -14.75 -2.00
CA CYS A 156 -10.05 -14.15 -1.11
C CYS A 156 -10.07 -12.62 -1.09
N VAL A 157 -10.94 -11.99 -1.88
CA VAL A 157 -11.05 -10.53 -2.02
C VAL A 157 -12.07 -9.97 -1.06
N ILE A 158 -11.71 -8.88 -0.39
CA ILE A 158 -12.64 -8.03 0.37
C ILE A 158 -12.43 -6.58 -0.06
N THR A 159 -13.50 -5.80 -0.09
CA THR A 159 -13.43 -4.38 -0.40
C THR A 159 -13.53 -3.57 0.88
N VAL A 160 -12.51 -2.74 1.11
CA VAL A 160 -12.47 -1.78 2.22
C VAL A 160 -12.05 -0.43 1.65
N PRO A 161 -12.99 0.52 1.49
CA PRO A 161 -12.66 1.85 0.99
C PRO A 161 -11.65 2.57 1.90
N ASN A 162 -10.84 3.43 1.29
CA ASN A 162 -9.92 4.27 2.06
C ASN A 162 -10.70 5.22 2.98
N ALA A 163 -10.28 5.29 4.23
CA ALA A 163 -10.84 6.21 5.21
C ALA A 163 -10.03 7.50 5.31
N LEU A 164 -10.69 8.57 5.72
CA LEU A 164 -10.03 9.80 6.13
C LEU A 164 -9.62 9.73 7.60
N PRO A 165 -8.51 10.38 7.99
CA PRO A 165 -8.13 10.48 9.39
C PRO A 165 -9.25 11.14 10.22
N GLN A 166 -9.51 10.63 11.43
CA GLN A 166 -10.60 11.11 12.28
C GLN A 166 -10.47 12.61 12.63
N ASN A 167 -9.25 13.09 12.83
CA ASN A 167 -8.99 14.50 13.08
C ASN A 167 -9.36 15.41 11.88
N PHE A 168 -9.28 14.89 10.65
CA PHE A 168 -9.74 15.58 9.46
C PHE A 168 -11.28 15.59 9.41
N VAL A 169 -11.90 14.44 9.63
CA VAL A 169 -13.37 14.30 9.65
C VAL A 169 -14.00 15.23 10.71
N ASN A 170 -13.43 15.31 11.90
CA ASN A 170 -13.89 16.14 12.99
C ASN A 170 -13.83 17.68 12.69
N ARG A 171 -13.00 18.07 11.71
CA ARG A 171 -12.90 19.47 11.25
C ARG A 171 -13.88 19.81 10.13
N LEU A 172 -14.55 18.81 9.56
CA LEU A 172 -15.52 19.04 8.50
C LEU A 172 -16.84 19.51 9.11
N THR A 173 -17.20 20.75 8.80
CA THR A 173 -18.55 21.29 9.03
C THR A 173 -19.25 21.42 7.66
N PRO A 174 -19.91 20.38 7.16
CA PRO A 174 -20.53 20.44 5.85
C PRO A 174 -21.71 21.43 5.85
N ASN A 175 -21.58 22.51 5.11
CA ASN A 175 -22.67 23.43 4.85
C ASN A 175 -23.27 23.14 3.46
N PHE A 176 -24.16 22.18 3.41
CA PHE A 176 -24.80 21.74 2.16
C PHE A 176 -25.62 22.86 1.50
N GLN A 177 -26.27 23.74 2.27
CA GLN A 177 -27.05 24.84 1.70
C GLN A 177 -26.18 25.87 0.98
N ALA A 178 -24.98 26.16 1.51
CA ALA A 178 -24.04 27.04 0.85
C ALA A 178 -23.42 26.38 -0.41
N ALA A 179 -23.26 25.06 -0.43
CA ALA A 179 -22.74 24.34 -1.59
C ALA A 179 -23.68 24.44 -2.81
N PHE A 180 -24.98 24.33 -2.63
CA PHE A 180 -25.97 24.46 -3.72
C PHE A 180 -26.06 25.87 -4.34
N LYS A 181 -25.68 26.91 -3.61
CA LYS A 181 -25.67 28.30 -4.11
C LYS A 181 -24.39 28.63 -4.90
N ARG A 182 -23.33 27.84 -4.77
CA ARG A 182 -22.04 28.09 -5.42
C ARG A 182 -21.96 27.32 -6.74
N LYS A 183 -21.81 28.04 -7.85
CA LYS A 183 -21.56 27.46 -9.18
C LYS A 183 -20.04 27.21 -9.41
N HIS A 184 -19.31 26.78 -8.37
CA HIS A 184 -17.89 26.50 -8.49
C HIS A 184 -17.65 25.00 -8.42
N ILE A 185 -16.96 24.47 -9.43
CA ILE A 185 -16.48 23.10 -9.45
C ILE A 185 -14.97 23.14 -9.18
N LEU A 186 -14.50 22.32 -8.25
CA LEU A 186 -13.10 22.27 -7.86
C LEU A 186 -12.52 20.89 -8.13
N MET A 187 -11.46 20.82 -8.92
CA MET A 187 -10.64 19.62 -9.07
C MET A 187 -9.47 19.67 -8.09
N LEU A 188 -9.39 18.68 -7.20
CA LEU A 188 -8.26 18.47 -6.29
C LEU A 188 -7.45 17.26 -6.73
N GLY A 189 -6.22 17.47 -7.14
CA GLY A 189 -5.35 16.37 -7.58
C GLY A 189 -3.98 16.85 -8.04
N SER A 190 -3.08 15.89 -8.31
CA SER A 190 -1.83 16.19 -8.99
C SER A 190 -2.08 16.42 -10.48
N LEU A 191 -1.39 17.40 -11.08
CA LEU A 191 -1.46 17.68 -12.53
C LEU A 191 -0.69 16.62 -13.33
N LYS A 192 -1.22 15.41 -13.36
CA LYS A 192 -0.68 14.28 -14.14
C LYS A 192 -1.70 13.89 -15.21
N LEU A 193 -1.26 13.56 -16.42
CA LEU A 193 -2.12 13.25 -17.56
C LEU A 193 -3.20 12.21 -17.22
N TYR A 194 -2.85 11.14 -16.50
CA TYR A 194 -3.82 10.10 -16.10
C TYR A 194 -4.88 10.56 -15.07
N LYS A 195 -4.82 11.80 -14.60
CA LYS A 195 -5.84 12.45 -13.77
C LYS A 195 -6.77 13.33 -14.58
N SER A 196 -6.56 13.36 -15.91
CA SER A 196 -7.38 14.12 -16.87
C SER A 196 -7.59 15.61 -16.49
N PRO A 197 -6.55 16.35 -16.07
CA PRO A 197 -6.73 17.75 -15.70
C PRO A 197 -7.16 18.64 -16.88
N LEU A 198 -6.79 18.26 -18.11
CA LEU A 198 -7.17 19.01 -19.33
C LEU A 198 -8.62 18.74 -19.74
N GLU A 199 -9.20 17.62 -19.36
CA GLU A 199 -10.60 17.28 -19.61
C GLU A 199 -11.53 17.95 -18.60
N PHE A 200 -10.98 18.48 -17.51
CA PHE A 200 -11.74 19.18 -16.47
C PHE A 200 -11.99 20.65 -16.81
N ILE A 201 -11.13 21.27 -17.64
CA ILE A 201 -11.21 22.67 -18.07
C ILE A 201 -12.16 22.78 -19.26
#